data_72aaf563ee1508eba796c5d0f6c32f5a
#
_entry.id   72aaf563ee1508eba796c5d0f6c32f5a
#
_cell.length_a   1.000
_cell.length_b   1.000
_cell.length_c   1.000
_cell.angle_alpha   90.00
_cell.angle_beta   90.00
_cell.angle_gamma   90.00
#
_symmetry.space_group_name_H-M   'P 1'
#
loop_
_entity.id
_entity.type
_entity.pdbx_description
1 polymer ?
#
loop_
_entity_poly.entity_id
_entity_poly.type
_entity_poly.pdbx_seq_one_letter_code
_entity_poly.pdbx_strand_id
1 'polypeptide(L)'
;EEWGTIITEGEYENFHLVLEFRWGGETYGDRKEKARDSGVFVHSVGEEGARGGVWMTGIEANIIEGGTGDFIIVGDGTDRFQVTALVNEDTVNNQRIYDPEGQPVTVNSGRINWWGRSPGWEDIKGFRGENEVEKPMGEWNRMELIVAGRQITVILNNILVNQANQVRPYEGKIQIQSEGAEIFFRRIDLIPLAGS
;
A
#
# COMPACT_ATOMS: atom_id res chain seq x y z
N GLU A 1 -21.62 -0.77 -1.48
CA GLU A 1 -21.41 -0.61 -0.02
C GLU A 1 -20.49 -1.67 0.57
N GLU A 2 -19.77 -2.43 -0.23
CA GLU A 2 -19.10 -3.60 0.28
C GLU A 2 -17.60 -3.44 0.15
N TRP A 3 -16.91 -3.91 1.16
CA TRP A 3 -15.49 -4.14 1.13
C TRP A 3 -15.25 -5.39 0.29
N GLY A 4 -14.24 -5.35 -0.57
CA GLY A 4 -13.95 -6.46 -1.45
C GLY A 4 -12.52 -6.46 -1.92
N THR A 5 -12.15 -7.56 -2.57
CA THR A 5 -10.82 -7.71 -3.15
C THR A 5 -10.87 -8.54 -4.42
N ILE A 6 -10.01 -8.19 -5.37
CA ILE A 6 -9.67 -9.03 -6.52
C ILE A 6 -8.34 -9.68 -6.21
N ILE A 7 -8.28 -11.01 -6.34
CA ILE A 7 -7.10 -11.80 -5.96
C ILE A 7 -6.60 -12.56 -7.19
N THR A 8 -5.29 -12.58 -7.42
CA THR A 8 -4.69 -13.38 -8.50
C THR A 8 -4.82 -14.87 -8.19
N GLU A 9 -4.98 -15.68 -9.24
CA GLU A 9 -4.93 -17.15 -9.11
C GLU A 9 -3.50 -17.63 -8.79
N GLY A 10 -2.51 -17.05 -9.48
CA GLY A 10 -1.10 -17.37 -9.30
C GLY A 10 -0.42 -16.61 -8.16
N GLU A 11 0.72 -17.14 -7.73
CA GLU A 11 1.64 -16.54 -6.79
C GLU A 11 2.84 -15.95 -7.53
N TYR A 12 3.40 -14.85 -7.01
CA TYR A 12 4.45 -14.08 -7.68
C TYR A 12 5.50 -13.64 -6.68
N GLU A 13 6.77 -13.66 -7.12
CA GLU A 13 7.94 -13.25 -6.33
C GLU A 13 8.61 -12.00 -6.92
N ASN A 14 8.89 -12.03 -8.23
CA ASN A 14 9.66 -10.99 -8.92
C ASN A 14 8.81 -10.39 -10.04
N PHE A 15 8.37 -9.15 -9.85
CA PHE A 15 7.50 -8.48 -10.82
C PHE A 15 7.55 -6.96 -10.69
N HIS A 16 7.13 -6.32 -11.78
CA HIS A 16 6.80 -4.90 -11.82
C HIS A 16 5.30 -4.78 -12.08
N LEU A 17 4.55 -4.36 -11.07
CA LEU A 17 3.11 -4.10 -11.18
C LEU A 17 2.91 -2.62 -11.46
N VAL A 18 2.16 -2.31 -12.53
CA VAL A 18 1.80 -0.95 -12.91
C VAL A 18 0.29 -0.79 -12.80
N LEU A 19 -0.14 0.17 -11.99
CA LEU A 19 -1.54 0.51 -11.79
C LEU A 19 -1.79 1.95 -12.24
N GLU A 20 -2.89 2.19 -12.95
CA GLU A 20 -3.40 3.54 -13.13
C GLU A 20 -4.78 3.63 -12.50
N PHE A 21 -4.89 4.44 -11.45
CA PHE A 21 -6.11 4.61 -10.68
C PHE A 21 -6.53 6.06 -10.58
N ARG A 22 -7.80 6.28 -10.29
CA ARG A 22 -8.35 7.59 -9.88
C ARG A 22 -9.47 7.41 -8.89
N TRP A 23 -9.58 8.32 -7.97
CA TRP A 23 -10.73 8.40 -7.08
C TRP A 23 -11.98 8.89 -7.79
N GLY A 24 -13.12 8.29 -7.45
CA GLY A 24 -14.44 8.81 -7.73
C GLY A 24 -14.95 9.74 -6.64
N GLY A 25 -16.22 10.15 -6.75
CA GLY A 25 -16.83 11.11 -5.84
C GLY A 25 -17.24 10.52 -4.49
N GLU A 26 -17.63 9.26 -4.48
CA GLU A 26 -18.41 8.70 -3.38
C GLU A 26 -17.56 7.87 -2.39
N THR A 27 -17.96 7.94 -1.14
CA THR A 27 -17.52 7.03 -0.06
C THR A 27 -18.77 6.46 0.64
N TYR A 28 -18.67 5.23 1.14
CA TYR A 28 -19.80 4.46 1.63
C TYR A 28 -19.54 3.84 3.00
N GLY A 29 -20.64 3.43 3.67
CA GLY A 29 -20.57 2.69 4.93
C GLY A 29 -19.72 3.42 5.99
N ASP A 30 -18.81 2.69 6.60
CA ASP A 30 -17.94 3.21 7.66
C ASP A 30 -16.88 4.20 7.14
N ARG A 31 -16.69 4.29 5.81
CA ARG A 31 -15.80 5.26 5.17
C ARG A 31 -16.51 6.55 4.74
N LYS A 32 -17.81 6.67 4.99
CA LYS A 32 -18.56 7.89 4.65
C LYS A 32 -17.90 9.11 5.30
N GLU A 33 -17.57 10.12 4.47
CA GLU A 33 -16.84 11.34 4.86
C GLU A 33 -15.40 11.11 5.38
N LYS A 34 -14.87 9.89 5.31
CA LYS A 34 -13.48 9.59 5.57
C LYS A 34 -12.62 9.65 4.31
N ALA A 35 -11.32 9.72 4.50
CA ALA A 35 -10.34 9.62 3.42
C ALA A 35 -10.65 8.40 2.54
N ARG A 36 -10.63 8.57 1.21
CA ARG A 36 -10.82 7.44 0.29
C ARG A 36 -9.71 6.45 0.48
N ASP A 37 -10.05 5.17 0.57
CA ASP A 37 -9.14 4.10 0.93
C ASP A 37 -9.27 2.92 -0.03
N SER A 38 -8.14 2.35 -0.35
CA SER A 38 -7.94 1.17 -1.17
C SER A 38 -6.51 0.68 -0.93
N GLY A 39 -6.07 -0.37 -1.61
CA GLY A 39 -4.70 -0.84 -1.48
C GLY A 39 -4.36 -1.97 -2.41
N VAL A 40 -3.07 -2.24 -2.50
CA VAL A 40 -2.53 -3.37 -3.24
C VAL A 40 -1.72 -4.22 -2.29
N PHE A 41 -2.18 -5.44 -2.03
CA PHE A 41 -1.37 -6.42 -1.32
C PHE A 41 -0.45 -7.14 -2.27
N VAL A 42 0.75 -7.37 -1.82
CA VAL A 42 1.72 -8.27 -2.45
C VAL A 42 2.12 -9.35 -1.46
N HIS A 43 2.63 -10.47 -1.99
CA HIS A 43 3.05 -11.61 -1.18
C HIS A 43 1.95 -12.11 -0.22
N SER A 44 0.72 -12.11 -0.71
CA SER A 44 -0.42 -12.55 0.09
C SER A 44 -0.43 -14.06 0.23
N VAL A 45 -0.59 -14.54 1.46
CA VAL A 45 -0.56 -15.97 1.82
C VAL A 45 -1.68 -16.32 2.80
N GLY A 46 -1.99 -17.62 2.86
CA GLY A 46 -3.03 -18.15 3.73
C GLY A 46 -4.40 -18.18 3.07
N GLU A 47 -5.45 -18.22 3.87
CA GLU A 47 -6.83 -18.32 3.38
C GLU A 47 -7.37 -16.98 2.90
N GLU A 48 -8.15 -17.01 1.83
CA GLU A 48 -8.93 -15.86 1.37
C GLU A 48 -9.95 -15.48 2.44
N GLY A 49 -10.06 -14.17 2.73
CA GLY A 49 -10.94 -13.69 3.81
C GLY A 49 -10.42 -13.86 5.23
N ALA A 50 -9.18 -14.36 5.45
CA ALA A 50 -8.59 -14.55 6.77
C ALA A 50 -8.55 -13.27 7.63
N ARG A 51 -8.60 -12.09 7.00
CA ARG A 51 -8.63 -10.79 7.66
C ARG A 51 -9.93 -10.07 7.35
N GLY A 52 -10.72 -9.83 8.38
CA GLY A 52 -12.01 -9.13 8.29
C GLY A 52 -13.05 -9.81 7.38
N GLY A 53 -12.86 -11.09 7.02
CA GLY A 53 -13.72 -11.79 6.08
C GLY A 53 -13.51 -11.40 4.61
N VAL A 54 -12.53 -10.56 4.31
CA VAL A 54 -12.32 -9.96 2.98
C VAL A 54 -10.91 -10.23 2.45
N TRP A 55 -9.86 -9.98 3.24
CA TRP A 55 -8.47 -10.01 2.78
C TRP A 55 -7.70 -11.25 3.23
N MET A 56 -6.66 -11.59 2.48
CA MET A 56 -5.61 -12.49 2.93
C MET A 56 -4.61 -11.72 3.81
N THR A 57 -3.69 -12.44 4.45
CA THR A 57 -2.51 -11.83 5.07
C THR A 57 -1.47 -11.47 4.00
N GLY A 58 -0.71 -10.40 4.20
CA GLY A 58 0.32 -9.96 3.24
C GLY A 58 0.90 -8.60 3.60
N ILE A 59 1.63 -8.02 2.66
CA ILE A 59 2.15 -6.66 2.76
C ILE A 59 1.35 -5.78 1.83
N GLU A 60 0.72 -4.77 2.38
CA GLU A 60 -0.08 -3.82 1.62
C GLU A 60 0.74 -2.57 1.28
N ALA A 61 0.72 -2.18 0.02
CA ALA A 61 1.02 -0.84 -0.43
C ALA A 61 -0.31 -0.08 -0.49
N ASN A 62 -0.57 0.73 0.52
CA ASN A 62 -1.85 1.38 0.73
C ASN A 62 -2.09 2.50 -0.29
N ILE A 63 -3.31 2.66 -0.72
CA ILE A 63 -3.81 3.77 -1.54
C ILE A 63 -4.85 4.49 -0.69
N ILE A 64 -4.44 5.55 0.00
CA ILE A 64 -5.32 6.37 0.82
C ILE A 64 -5.00 7.84 0.64
N GLU A 65 -6.01 8.69 0.59
CA GLU A 65 -5.80 10.13 0.45
C GLU A 65 -4.83 10.68 1.50
N GLY A 66 -3.73 11.27 1.05
CA GLY A 66 -2.64 11.78 1.89
C GLY A 66 -1.69 10.70 2.44
N GLY A 67 -1.85 9.44 2.03
CA GLY A 67 -1.05 8.31 2.51
C GLY A 67 -0.74 7.26 1.47
N THR A 68 -0.97 7.54 0.18
CA THR A 68 -0.69 6.60 -0.88
C THR A 68 0.80 6.28 -0.94
N GLY A 69 1.11 4.98 -0.81
CA GLY A 69 2.47 4.46 -0.72
C GLY A 69 2.92 4.04 0.68
N ASP A 70 2.08 4.18 1.71
CA ASP A 70 2.36 3.59 3.00
C ASP A 70 2.45 2.06 2.90
N PHE A 71 3.34 1.43 3.66
CA PHE A 71 3.28 -0.02 3.88
C PHE A 71 2.45 -0.34 5.11
N ILE A 72 1.51 -1.28 4.98
CA ILE A 72 0.77 -1.85 6.11
C ILE A 72 1.09 -3.35 6.19
N ILE A 73 1.46 -3.82 7.37
CA ILE A 73 1.74 -5.22 7.62
C ILE A 73 0.47 -5.90 8.12
N VAL A 74 -0.20 -6.62 7.22
CA VAL A 74 -1.42 -7.36 7.53
C VAL A 74 -1.07 -8.82 7.84
N GLY A 75 -0.67 -9.05 9.07
CA GLY A 75 -0.15 -10.34 9.54
C GLY A 75 -0.64 -10.72 10.93
N ASP A 76 0.02 -11.67 11.53
CA ASP A 76 -0.28 -12.21 12.87
C ASP A 76 0.59 -11.60 13.98
N GLY A 77 1.40 -10.59 13.66
CA GLY A 77 2.33 -9.94 14.57
C GLY A 77 3.63 -10.71 14.79
N THR A 78 3.83 -11.82 14.10
CA THR A 78 5.09 -12.59 14.16
C THR A 78 6.05 -12.16 13.06
N ASP A 79 7.30 -12.64 13.10
CA ASP A 79 8.33 -12.38 12.09
C ASP A 79 8.08 -13.10 10.75
N ARG A 80 6.98 -13.83 10.63
CA ARG A 80 6.48 -14.37 9.35
C ARG A 80 6.00 -13.26 8.43
N PHE A 81 5.56 -12.13 9.00
CA PHE A 81 5.15 -10.94 8.29
C PHE A 81 5.98 -9.77 8.79
N GLN A 82 6.88 -9.31 7.99
CA GLN A 82 7.72 -8.17 8.35
C GLN A 82 8.18 -7.37 7.15
N VAL A 83 8.51 -6.12 7.40
CA VAL A 83 9.28 -5.28 6.47
C VAL A 83 10.37 -4.56 7.24
N THR A 84 11.51 -4.30 6.59
CA THR A 84 12.55 -3.40 7.09
C THR A 84 12.61 -2.21 6.15
N ALA A 85 12.42 -1.01 6.68
CA ALA A 85 12.55 0.23 5.93
C ALA A 85 13.57 1.17 6.59
N LEU A 86 14.17 2.04 5.79
CA LEU A 86 14.94 3.17 6.32
C LEU A 86 13.93 4.22 6.80
N VAL A 87 14.07 4.70 8.02
CA VAL A 87 13.11 5.64 8.61
C VAL A 87 13.84 6.73 9.38
N ASN A 88 13.23 7.92 9.45
CA ASN A 88 13.69 8.97 10.37
C ASN A 88 13.15 8.74 11.79
N GLU A 89 13.52 9.63 12.72
CA GLU A 89 13.08 9.55 14.13
C GLU A 89 11.63 10.02 14.30
N ASP A 90 11.09 10.78 13.34
CA ASP A 90 9.75 11.33 13.41
C ASP A 90 8.68 10.25 13.22
N THR A 91 7.51 10.54 13.74
CA THR A 91 6.34 9.65 13.61
C THR A 91 5.08 10.45 13.27
N VAL A 92 4.19 9.81 12.53
CA VAL A 92 2.81 10.28 12.34
C VAL A 92 1.88 9.18 12.87
N ASN A 93 0.99 9.54 13.80
CA ASN A 93 0.12 8.59 14.49
C ASN A 93 0.88 7.40 15.11
N ASN A 94 2.04 7.67 15.72
CA ASN A 94 2.97 6.68 16.30
C ASN A 94 3.57 5.69 15.29
N GLN A 95 3.48 5.96 13.97
CA GLN A 95 4.07 5.15 12.92
C GLN A 95 5.26 5.87 12.28
N ARG A 96 6.33 5.14 12.01
CA ARG A 96 7.56 5.67 11.40
C ARG A 96 7.31 6.19 9.99
N ILE A 97 8.15 7.13 9.57
CA ILE A 97 8.15 7.72 8.23
C ILE A 97 9.37 7.22 7.47
N TYR A 98 9.14 6.74 6.24
CA TYR A 98 10.22 6.34 5.34
C TYR A 98 11.13 7.54 5.05
N ASP A 99 12.44 7.30 5.15
CA ASP A 99 13.47 8.27 4.83
C ASP A 99 14.68 7.50 4.21
N PRO A 100 15.05 7.78 2.96
CA PRO A 100 16.17 7.08 2.32
C PRO A 100 17.52 7.31 3.00
N GLU A 101 17.65 8.36 3.81
CA GLU A 101 18.85 8.68 4.60
C GLU A 101 18.70 8.24 6.07
N GLY A 102 17.58 7.61 6.42
CA GLY A 102 17.25 7.19 7.78
C GLY A 102 17.95 5.92 8.25
N GLN A 103 17.52 5.41 9.39
CA GLN A 103 18.03 4.19 9.98
C GLN A 103 17.11 2.99 9.69
N PRO A 104 17.67 1.77 9.51
CA PRO A 104 16.86 0.61 9.26
C PRO A 104 16.05 0.22 10.49
N VAL A 105 14.74 0.09 10.32
CA VAL A 105 13.80 -0.41 11.34
C VAL A 105 12.98 -1.53 10.75
N THR A 106 12.90 -2.65 11.47
CA THR A 106 12.04 -3.79 11.13
C THR A 106 10.76 -3.75 11.95
N VAL A 107 9.63 -3.86 11.27
CA VAL A 107 8.31 -3.97 11.89
C VAL A 107 7.58 -5.23 11.39
N ASN A 108 6.82 -5.86 12.27
CA ASN A 108 6.00 -7.05 11.98
C ASN A 108 4.49 -6.79 12.17
N SER A 109 4.13 -5.54 12.39
CA SER A 109 2.76 -5.07 12.48
C SER A 109 2.73 -3.55 12.31
N GLY A 110 1.55 -2.99 12.06
CA GLY A 110 1.38 -1.56 11.90
C GLY A 110 1.79 -1.06 10.53
N ARG A 111 2.35 0.15 10.48
CA ARG A 111 2.56 0.90 9.24
C ARG A 111 3.96 1.52 9.18
N ILE A 112 4.50 1.60 7.98
CA ILE A 112 5.60 2.53 7.64
C ILE A 112 4.99 3.57 6.70
N ASN A 113 4.90 4.80 7.16
CA ASN A 113 4.37 5.90 6.35
C ASN A 113 5.33 6.23 5.19
N TRP A 114 4.80 6.67 4.08
CA TRP A 114 5.58 7.23 3.00
C TRP A 114 6.27 8.54 3.43
N TRP A 115 7.34 8.96 2.75
CA TRP A 115 8.21 10.07 3.18
C TRP A 115 7.48 11.43 3.35
N GLY A 116 6.42 11.65 2.59
CA GLY A 116 5.66 12.91 2.60
C GLY A 116 4.41 12.89 3.46
N ARG A 117 4.24 11.88 4.33
CA ARG A 117 3.07 11.79 5.21
C ARG A 117 2.96 13.03 6.09
N SER A 118 1.85 13.76 5.97
CA SER A 118 1.59 14.96 6.76
C SER A 118 1.46 14.65 8.25
N PRO A 119 2.16 15.36 9.13
CA PRO A 119 1.96 15.24 10.58
C PRO A 119 0.52 15.54 11.03
N GLY A 120 -0.17 16.41 10.31
CA GLY A 120 -1.58 16.74 10.53
C GLY A 120 -2.56 15.90 9.73
N TRP A 121 -2.18 14.69 9.30
CA TRP A 121 -3.11 13.83 8.57
C TRP A 121 -4.32 13.46 9.39
N GLU A 122 -5.48 13.65 8.81
CA GLU A 122 -6.78 13.28 9.38
C GLU A 122 -7.51 12.35 8.41
N ASP A 123 -8.28 11.40 8.97
CA ASP A 123 -9.11 10.47 8.20
C ASP A 123 -10.39 11.16 7.72
N ILE A 124 -10.23 12.15 6.83
CA ILE A 124 -11.32 12.94 6.25
C ILE A 124 -11.27 12.91 4.72
N LYS A 125 -12.42 12.85 4.11
CA LYS A 125 -12.60 12.84 2.65
C LYS A 125 -11.97 14.07 2.00
N GLY A 126 -11.12 13.81 1.00
CA GLY A 126 -10.43 14.87 0.28
C GLY A 126 -9.20 15.42 1.02
N PHE A 127 -8.70 14.73 2.05
CA PHE A 127 -7.46 15.15 2.71
C PHE A 127 -6.30 15.24 1.72
N ARG A 128 -5.53 16.32 1.83
CA ARG A 128 -4.29 16.53 1.07
C ARG A 128 -3.22 17.12 1.97
N GLY A 129 -2.08 16.43 1.99
CA GLY A 129 -0.91 16.89 2.73
C GLY A 129 -0.10 17.96 1.97
N GLU A 130 0.84 18.59 2.65
CA GLU A 130 1.71 19.61 2.07
C GLU A 130 2.63 19.06 0.97
N ASN A 131 3.11 17.81 1.14
CA ASN A 131 4.01 17.14 0.21
C ASN A 131 3.28 16.20 -0.78
N GLU A 132 2.00 16.43 -1.02
CA GLU A 132 1.15 15.49 -1.74
C GLU A 132 1.64 15.18 -3.16
N VAL A 133 1.91 13.93 -3.43
CA VAL A 133 2.31 13.37 -4.74
C VAL A 133 1.11 12.82 -5.50
N GLU A 134 0.09 12.33 -4.78
CA GLU A 134 -1.15 11.89 -5.38
C GLU A 134 -1.87 13.08 -6.04
N LYS A 135 -2.42 12.86 -7.23
CA LYS A 135 -3.23 13.88 -7.91
C LYS A 135 -4.62 13.99 -7.29
N PRO A 136 -5.29 15.13 -7.44
CA PRO A 136 -6.63 15.33 -6.92
C PRO A 136 -7.65 14.29 -7.42
N MET A 137 -8.74 14.15 -6.68
CA MET A 137 -9.90 13.35 -7.07
C MET A 137 -10.31 13.60 -8.52
N GLY A 138 -10.58 12.53 -9.27
CA GLY A 138 -10.94 12.58 -10.69
C GLY A 138 -9.74 12.55 -11.65
N GLU A 139 -8.53 12.82 -11.19
CA GLU A 139 -7.32 12.73 -11.99
C GLU A 139 -6.67 11.34 -11.90
N TRP A 140 -6.03 10.92 -13.00
CA TRP A 140 -5.36 9.62 -13.05
C TRP A 140 -3.99 9.67 -12.39
N ASN A 141 -3.79 8.78 -11.42
CA ASN A 141 -2.53 8.49 -10.78
C ASN A 141 -1.91 7.24 -11.40
N ARG A 142 -0.59 7.19 -11.45
CA ARG A 142 0.18 6.01 -11.81
C ARG A 142 0.97 5.53 -10.59
N MET A 143 0.66 4.34 -10.11
CA MET A 143 1.38 3.67 -9.04
C MET A 143 2.13 2.48 -9.60
N GLU A 144 3.37 2.31 -9.19
CA GLU A 144 4.23 1.21 -9.60
C GLU A 144 4.79 0.52 -8.35
N LEU A 145 4.67 -0.80 -8.33
CA LEU A 145 5.34 -1.63 -7.34
C LEU A 145 6.39 -2.48 -8.04
N ILE A 146 7.66 -2.23 -7.72
CA ILE A 146 8.78 -3.05 -8.17
C ILE A 146 9.11 -4.01 -7.04
N VAL A 147 8.79 -5.28 -7.24
CA VAL A 147 9.00 -6.35 -6.26
C VAL A 147 10.10 -7.24 -6.78
N ALA A 148 11.23 -7.26 -6.06
CA ALA A 148 12.40 -8.03 -6.41
C ALA A 148 12.87 -8.85 -5.19
N GLY A 149 12.46 -10.09 -5.14
CA GLY A 149 12.66 -10.96 -3.99
C GLY A 149 12.12 -10.33 -2.70
N ARG A 150 13.03 -9.98 -1.79
CA ARG A 150 12.69 -9.40 -0.49
C ARG A 150 12.69 -7.87 -0.46
N GLN A 151 12.59 -7.23 -1.61
CA GLN A 151 12.50 -5.78 -1.71
C GLN A 151 11.19 -5.38 -2.40
N ILE A 152 10.54 -4.36 -1.87
CA ILE A 152 9.36 -3.71 -2.48
C ILE A 152 9.67 -2.22 -2.58
N THR A 153 9.58 -1.68 -3.79
CA THR A 153 9.71 -0.25 -4.05
C THR A 153 8.37 0.27 -4.56
N VAL A 154 7.87 1.33 -3.96
CA VAL A 154 6.63 2.00 -4.36
C VAL A 154 6.95 3.34 -5.00
N ILE A 155 6.48 3.51 -6.24
CA ILE A 155 6.62 4.74 -7.03
C ILE A 155 5.22 5.27 -7.32
N LEU A 156 4.97 6.52 -7.01
CA LEU A 156 3.71 7.21 -7.31
C LEU A 156 4.00 8.41 -8.20
N ASN A 157 3.37 8.47 -9.37
CA ASN A 157 3.53 9.56 -10.35
C ASN A 157 5.00 9.88 -10.66
N ASN A 158 5.84 8.84 -10.85
CA ASN A 158 7.29 8.86 -11.09
C ASN A 158 8.14 9.31 -9.90
N ILE A 159 7.58 9.40 -8.71
CA ILE A 159 8.31 9.74 -7.48
C ILE A 159 8.36 8.49 -6.59
N LEU A 160 9.56 8.07 -6.16
CA LEU A 160 9.71 7.03 -5.16
C LEU A 160 9.12 7.55 -3.84
N VAL A 161 8.12 6.86 -3.33
CA VAL A 161 7.40 7.27 -2.12
C VAL A 161 7.75 6.41 -0.91
N ASN A 162 8.06 5.12 -1.12
CA ASN A 162 8.44 4.22 -0.04
C ASN A 162 9.26 3.04 -0.57
N GLN A 163 10.10 2.46 0.29
CA GLN A 163 10.85 1.25 -0.02
C GLN A 163 11.01 0.38 1.22
N ALA A 164 10.76 -0.91 1.07
CA ALA A 164 10.96 -1.92 2.10
C ALA A 164 11.93 -2.99 1.63
N ASN A 165 12.73 -3.48 2.56
CA ASN A 165 13.70 -4.56 2.40
C ASN A 165 13.42 -5.67 3.41
N GLN A 166 14.09 -6.82 3.27
CA GLN A 166 13.92 -7.98 4.18
C GLN A 166 12.47 -8.39 4.37
N VAL A 167 11.65 -8.17 3.33
CA VAL A 167 10.21 -8.44 3.35
C VAL A 167 9.95 -9.93 3.57
N ARG A 168 8.96 -10.23 4.39
CA ARG A 168 8.40 -11.57 4.59
C ARG A 168 6.88 -11.49 4.66
N PRO A 169 6.16 -12.42 4.00
CA PRO A 169 6.66 -13.38 3.02
C PRO A 169 7.26 -12.68 1.79
N TYR A 170 8.00 -13.39 0.94
CA TYR A 170 8.66 -12.82 -0.25
C TYR A 170 8.08 -13.34 -1.58
N GLU A 171 7.04 -14.16 -1.49
CA GLU A 171 6.23 -14.63 -2.62
C GLU A 171 4.78 -14.80 -2.17
N GLY A 172 3.83 -14.77 -3.08
CA GLY A 172 2.42 -14.99 -2.82
C GLY A 172 1.53 -14.32 -3.85
N LYS A 173 0.23 -14.32 -3.56
CA LYS A 173 -0.78 -13.70 -4.43
C LYS A 173 -0.73 -12.17 -4.34
N ILE A 174 -1.30 -11.52 -5.35
CA ILE A 174 -1.53 -10.07 -5.39
C ILE A 174 -3.03 -9.85 -5.17
N GLN A 175 -3.38 -8.85 -4.33
CA GLN A 175 -4.75 -8.43 -4.12
C GLN A 175 -4.90 -6.94 -4.42
N ILE A 176 -6.04 -6.55 -4.97
CA ILE A 176 -6.42 -5.14 -5.14
C ILE A 176 -7.72 -4.94 -4.40
N GLN A 177 -7.72 -3.99 -3.47
CA GLN A 177 -8.82 -3.74 -2.55
C GLN A 177 -9.86 -2.76 -3.08
N SER A 178 -11.06 -2.86 -2.48
CA SER A 178 -12.08 -1.82 -2.42
C SER A 178 -12.54 -1.67 -0.96
N GLU A 179 -12.32 -0.50 -0.37
CA GLU A 179 -12.64 -0.19 1.03
C GLU A 179 -13.68 0.92 1.18
N GLY A 180 -14.88 0.69 0.63
CA GLY A 180 -15.97 1.64 0.78
C GLY A 180 -15.73 3.01 0.13
N ALA A 181 -14.79 3.11 -0.81
CA ALA A 181 -14.54 4.28 -1.62
C ALA A 181 -14.65 3.94 -3.10
N GLU A 182 -15.20 4.89 -3.88
CA GLU A 182 -15.26 4.74 -5.32
C GLU A 182 -13.87 4.96 -5.92
N ILE A 183 -13.31 3.91 -6.50
CA ILE A 183 -12.01 3.93 -7.18
C ILE A 183 -12.13 3.28 -8.55
N PHE A 184 -11.48 3.86 -9.54
CA PHE A 184 -11.44 3.35 -10.91
C PHE A 184 -10.02 2.95 -11.27
N PHE A 185 -9.87 1.77 -11.85
CA PHE A 185 -8.63 1.30 -12.45
C PHE A 185 -8.81 1.21 -13.97
N ARG A 186 -7.89 1.79 -14.74
CA ARG A 186 -7.88 1.65 -16.22
C ARG A 186 -6.70 0.84 -16.72
N ARG A 187 -5.72 0.57 -15.86
CA ARG A 187 -4.53 -0.19 -16.18
C ARG A 187 -4.10 -1.01 -14.97
N ILE A 188 -3.87 -2.29 -15.19
CA ILE A 188 -3.29 -3.22 -14.20
C ILE A 188 -2.37 -4.14 -15.01
N ASP A 189 -1.10 -3.82 -15.09
CA ASP A 189 -0.11 -4.59 -15.84
C ASP A 189 0.85 -5.27 -14.87
N LEU A 190 0.96 -6.59 -14.96
CA LEU A 190 1.94 -7.40 -14.25
C LEU A 190 3.05 -7.82 -15.20
N ILE A 191 4.24 -7.31 -14.99
CA ILE A 191 5.41 -7.52 -15.84
C ILE A 191 6.41 -8.38 -15.06
N PRO A 192 6.70 -9.61 -15.46
CA PRO A 192 7.71 -10.43 -14.81
C PRO A 192 9.08 -9.76 -14.86
N LEU A 193 9.79 -9.77 -13.73
CA LEU A 193 11.21 -9.42 -13.70
C LEU A 193 12.04 -10.69 -13.88
N ALA A 194 13.12 -10.59 -14.64
CA ALA A 194 14.06 -11.71 -14.74
C ALA A 194 14.60 -12.01 -13.34
N GLY A 195 14.53 -13.28 -12.92
CA GLY A 195 15.08 -13.70 -11.64
C GLY A 195 16.57 -13.39 -11.56
N SER A 196 16.95 -12.78 -10.46
CA SER A 196 18.37 -12.58 -10.11
C SER A 196 18.96 -13.86 -9.52
#